data_92238d45106ae13002b851bcd779bd4b
#
_entry.id   92238d45106ae13002b851bcd779bd4b
#
_cell.length_a   1.000
_cell.length_b   1.000
_cell.length_c   1.000
_cell.angle_alpha   90.00
_cell.angle_beta   90.00
_cell.angle_gamma   90.00
#
_symmetry.space_group_name_H-M   'P 1'
#
loop_
_entity.id
_entity.type
_entity.pdbx_description
1 polymer ?
#
loop_
_entity_poly.entity_id
_entity_poly.type
_entity_poly.pdbx_seq_one_letter_code
_entity_poly.pdbx_strand_id
1 'polypeptide(L)'
;IPSFDENPGNCRGSQLGGTGLAISKNTQNLQASLDYSFWVASEDCQKDLYYHSGGQPGHLKAWENDEINNNCNNFFKNTLETLQKSWLRPRYDGYMYYQDIAGTLVNNFLRGETSIDFTINEMKKEFDKSFYVNKK
;
A
#
# COMPACT_ATOMS: atom_id res chain seq x y z
N ILE A 1 1.13 -5.60 -14.63
CA ILE A 1 1.22 -4.12 -14.62
C ILE A 1 2.03 -3.71 -15.85
N PRO A 2 1.60 -2.66 -16.57
CA PRO A 2 2.37 -2.12 -17.69
C PRO A 2 3.78 -1.70 -17.29
N SER A 3 4.76 -2.02 -18.10
CA SER A 3 6.15 -1.56 -17.98
C SER A 3 6.42 -0.46 -19.01
N PHE A 4 7.27 0.51 -18.66
CA PHE A 4 7.81 1.47 -19.63
C PHE A 4 8.97 0.90 -20.44
N ASP A 5 9.49 -0.26 -20.03
CA ASP A 5 10.59 -0.94 -20.71
C ASP A 5 10.04 -2.09 -21.56
N GLU A 6 10.67 -2.37 -22.69
CA GLU A 6 10.36 -3.53 -23.54
C GLU A 6 10.69 -4.86 -22.85
N ASN A 7 11.38 -4.81 -21.70
CA ASN A 7 11.75 -5.99 -20.94
C ASN A 7 10.65 -6.33 -19.92
N PRO A 8 9.87 -7.41 -20.10
CA PRO A 8 8.78 -7.79 -19.20
C PRO A 8 9.25 -8.15 -17.78
N GLY A 9 10.54 -8.40 -17.57
CA GLY A 9 11.14 -8.60 -16.26
C GLY A 9 11.27 -7.33 -15.40
N ASN A 10 11.16 -6.14 -15.99
CA ASN A 10 11.27 -4.84 -15.31
C ASN A 10 9.91 -4.23 -14.97
N CYS A 11 8.92 -5.06 -14.69
CA CYS A 11 7.62 -4.59 -14.22
C CYS A 11 7.79 -3.72 -12.98
N ARG A 12 7.47 -2.44 -13.06
CA ARG A 12 7.45 -1.56 -11.88
C ARG A 12 6.22 -1.90 -11.06
N GLY A 13 6.43 -2.14 -9.76
CA GLY A 13 5.35 -2.41 -8.84
C GLY A 13 4.36 -1.24 -8.74
N SER A 14 3.12 -1.56 -8.43
CA SER A 14 2.12 -0.56 -8.05
C SER A 14 2.39 -0.03 -6.64
N GLN A 15 1.64 0.97 -6.22
CA GLN A 15 1.66 1.39 -4.82
C GLN A 15 1.07 0.28 -3.94
N LEU A 16 1.79 -0.07 -2.86
CA LEU A 16 1.29 -1.00 -1.86
C LEU A 16 0.14 -0.35 -1.09
N GLY A 17 -1.03 -0.98 -1.14
CA GLY A 17 -2.15 -0.73 -0.24
C GLY A 17 -2.14 -1.73 0.93
N GLY A 18 -2.97 -1.51 1.92
CA GLY A 18 -3.11 -2.45 3.03
C GLY A 18 -3.94 -1.89 4.17
N THR A 19 -4.39 -2.81 5.01
CA THR A 19 -5.10 -2.50 6.25
C THR A 19 -4.29 -3.06 7.41
N GLY A 20 -4.19 -2.31 8.50
CA GLY A 20 -3.48 -2.74 9.70
C GLY A 20 -4.40 -2.81 10.91
N LEU A 21 -4.00 -3.59 11.89
CA LEU A 21 -4.59 -3.59 13.23
C LEU A 21 -3.78 -2.67 14.13
N ALA A 22 -4.47 -1.88 14.94
CA ALA A 22 -3.86 -1.06 15.98
C ALA A 22 -4.52 -1.34 17.33
N ILE A 23 -3.70 -1.48 18.37
CA ILE A 23 -4.17 -1.68 19.73
C ILE A 23 -4.13 -0.33 20.44
N SER A 24 -5.27 0.07 21.01
CA SER A 24 -5.33 1.29 21.81
C SER A 24 -4.42 1.17 23.05
N LYS A 25 -3.62 2.20 23.31
CA LYS A 25 -2.81 2.28 24.55
C LYS A 25 -3.66 2.32 25.83
N ASN A 26 -4.95 2.61 25.70
CA ASN A 26 -5.89 2.68 26.82
C ASN A 26 -6.65 1.35 27.05
N THR A 27 -6.29 0.28 26.31
CA THR A 27 -6.96 -1.02 26.51
C THR A 27 -6.78 -1.52 27.94
N GLN A 28 -7.83 -2.06 28.51
CA GLN A 28 -7.79 -2.72 29.82
C GLN A 28 -7.45 -4.22 29.72
N ASN A 29 -7.37 -4.75 28.49
CA ASN A 29 -7.13 -6.16 28.20
C ASN A 29 -6.02 -6.31 27.15
N LEU A 30 -4.82 -5.82 27.47
CA LEU A 30 -3.70 -5.79 26.52
C LEU A 30 -3.36 -7.18 25.96
N GLN A 31 -3.29 -8.20 26.84
CA GLN A 31 -2.94 -9.55 26.38
C GLN A 31 -3.98 -10.10 25.40
N ALA A 32 -5.25 -10.00 25.70
CA ALA A 32 -6.31 -10.47 24.79
C ALA A 32 -6.31 -9.70 23.45
N SER A 33 -6.00 -8.40 23.48
CA SER A 33 -5.88 -7.58 22.27
C SER A 33 -4.68 -8.00 21.42
N LEU A 34 -3.55 -8.33 22.06
CA LEU A 34 -2.37 -8.87 21.38
C LEU A 34 -2.66 -10.23 20.77
N ASP A 35 -3.21 -11.16 21.56
CA ASP A 35 -3.51 -12.52 21.11
C ASP A 35 -4.46 -12.49 19.91
N TYR A 36 -5.50 -11.67 19.95
CA TYR A 36 -6.42 -11.49 18.83
C TYR A 36 -5.71 -10.91 17.59
N SER A 37 -4.88 -9.90 17.77
CA SER A 37 -4.17 -9.27 16.64
C SER A 37 -3.18 -10.23 15.98
N PHE A 38 -2.44 -11.00 16.76
CA PHE A 38 -1.54 -12.03 16.24
C PHE A 38 -2.31 -13.16 15.57
N TRP A 39 -3.43 -13.59 16.17
CA TRP A 39 -4.27 -14.61 15.55
C TRP A 39 -4.84 -14.14 14.20
N VAL A 40 -5.39 -12.93 14.11
CA VAL A 40 -5.90 -12.39 12.82
C VAL A 40 -4.80 -12.32 11.76
N ALA A 41 -3.56 -11.99 12.15
CA ALA A 41 -2.42 -11.91 11.23
C ALA A 41 -1.78 -13.28 10.94
N SER A 42 -2.19 -14.34 11.63
CA SER A 42 -1.59 -15.67 11.49
C SER A 42 -1.94 -16.33 10.14
N GLU A 43 -1.10 -17.29 9.75
CA GLU A 43 -1.33 -18.13 8.58
C GLU A 43 -2.70 -18.79 8.62
N ASP A 44 -3.04 -19.41 9.76
CA ASP A 44 -4.28 -20.19 9.90
C ASP A 44 -5.51 -19.31 9.70
N CYS A 45 -5.59 -18.17 10.37
CA CYS A 45 -6.72 -17.26 10.21
C CYS A 45 -6.81 -16.71 8.78
N GLN A 46 -5.67 -16.32 8.20
CA GLN A 46 -5.62 -15.69 6.89
C GLN A 46 -5.94 -16.65 5.74
N LYS A 47 -5.57 -17.92 5.87
CA LYS A 47 -5.88 -18.96 4.87
C LYS A 47 -7.32 -19.48 4.96
N ASP A 48 -7.92 -19.43 6.12
CA ASP A 48 -9.24 -20.03 6.38
C ASP A 48 -10.29 -18.95 6.61
N LEU A 49 -10.56 -18.58 7.85
CA LEU A 49 -11.67 -17.71 8.23
C LEU A 49 -11.66 -16.38 7.48
N TYR A 50 -10.50 -15.73 7.37
CA TYR A 50 -10.38 -14.42 6.74
C TYR A 50 -10.68 -14.50 5.24
N TYR A 51 -10.09 -15.46 4.53
CA TYR A 51 -10.32 -15.66 3.10
C TYR A 51 -11.77 -16.07 2.80
N HIS A 52 -12.32 -17.07 3.52
CA HIS A 52 -13.67 -17.55 3.29
C HIS A 52 -14.76 -16.53 3.67
N SER A 53 -14.43 -15.56 4.52
CA SER A 53 -15.29 -14.41 4.81
C SER A 53 -15.21 -13.30 3.75
N GLY A 54 -14.51 -13.51 2.62
CA GLY A 54 -14.38 -12.54 1.53
C GLY A 54 -13.25 -11.52 1.73
N GLY A 55 -12.37 -11.73 2.71
CA GLY A 55 -11.20 -10.89 2.93
C GLY A 55 -10.08 -11.20 1.94
N GLN A 56 -9.29 -10.18 1.59
CA GLN A 56 -8.04 -10.37 0.86
C GLN A 56 -6.92 -10.67 1.87
N PRO A 57 -6.34 -11.88 1.89
CA PRO A 57 -5.31 -12.23 2.86
C PRO A 57 -4.08 -11.33 2.79
N GLY A 58 -3.50 -11.01 3.94
CA GLY A 58 -2.23 -10.30 4.05
C GLY A 58 -1.01 -11.22 4.27
N HIS A 59 -1.24 -12.49 4.55
CA HIS A 59 -0.18 -13.45 4.86
C HIS A 59 0.31 -14.18 3.60
N LEU A 60 1.63 -14.23 3.38
CA LEU A 60 2.25 -14.83 2.18
C LEU A 60 1.79 -16.27 1.92
N LYS A 61 1.70 -17.10 2.97
CA LYS A 61 1.25 -18.49 2.84
C LYS A 61 -0.17 -18.65 2.32
N ALA A 62 -1.04 -17.67 2.52
CA ALA A 62 -2.35 -17.65 1.89
C ALA A 62 -2.26 -17.35 0.39
N TRP A 63 -1.35 -16.47 -0.02
CA TRP A 63 -1.10 -16.14 -1.43
C TRP A 63 -0.48 -17.31 -2.21
N GLU A 64 0.31 -18.14 -1.55
CA GLU A 64 0.95 -19.34 -2.11
C GLU A 64 0.06 -20.60 -2.03
N ASN A 65 -1.08 -20.54 -1.35
CA ASN A 65 -1.94 -21.70 -1.13
C ASN A 65 -2.65 -22.11 -2.42
N ASP A 66 -2.51 -23.38 -2.82
CA ASP A 66 -3.07 -23.89 -4.07
C ASP A 66 -4.60 -23.94 -4.07
N GLU A 67 -5.24 -24.29 -2.95
CA GLU A 67 -6.71 -24.33 -2.83
C GLU A 67 -7.31 -22.94 -3.02
N ILE A 68 -6.76 -21.93 -2.34
CA ILE A 68 -7.15 -20.54 -2.49
C ILE A 68 -6.99 -20.09 -3.95
N ASN A 69 -5.84 -20.38 -4.56
CA ASN A 69 -5.57 -19.98 -5.93
C ASN A 69 -6.48 -20.68 -6.95
N ASN A 70 -6.80 -21.96 -6.75
CA ASN A 70 -7.76 -22.67 -7.58
C ASN A 70 -9.16 -22.04 -7.53
N ASN A 71 -9.58 -21.57 -6.36
CA ASN A 71 -10.88 -20.94 -6.16
C ASN A 71 -10.99 -19.50 -6.72
N CYS A 72 -9.86 -18.86 -6.99
CA CYS A 72 -9.81 -17.46 -7.51
C CYS A 72 -9.06 -17.31 -8.83
N ASN A 73 -9.02 -18.36 -9.67
CA ASN A 73 -8.35 -18.36 -10.98
C ASN A 73 -6.88 -17.91 -10.91
N ASN A 74 -6.14 -18.33 -9.90
CA ASN A 74 -4.76 -17.99 -9.62
C ASN A 74 -4.51 -16.47 -9.43
N PHE A 75 -5.50 -15.72 -8.97
CA PHE A 75 -5.37 -14.28 -8.77
C PHE A 75 -4.17 -13.93 -7.88
N PHE A 76 -4.04 -14.55 -6.72
CA PHE A 76 -2.97 -14.26 -5.77
C PHE A 76 -1.60 -14.66 -6.34
N LYS A 77 -1.48 -15.86 -6.88
CA LYS A 77 -0.24 -16.35 -7.48
C LYS A 77 0.23 -15.48 -8.64
N ASN A 78 -0.67 -15.08 -9.53
CA ASN A 78 -0.35 -14.29 -10.70
C ASN A 78 -0.04 -12.80 -10.38
N THR A 79 -0.48 -12.31 -9.23
CA THR A 79 -0.24 -10.92 -8.79
C THR A 79 0.82 -10.78 -7.71
N LEU A 80 1.34 -11.90 -7.17
CA LEU A 80 2.30 -11.90 -6.07
C LEU A 80 3.58 -11.12 -6.40
N GLU A 81 4.14 -11.31 -7.59
CA GLU A 81 5.34 -10.59 -8.03
C GLU A 81 5.11 -9.07 -8.07
N THR A 82 3.95 -8.63 -8.53
CA THR A 82 3.55 -7.23 -8.52
C THR A 82 3.51 -6.68 -7.09
N LEU A 83 2.94 -7.45 -6.15
CA LEU A 83 2.88 -7.07 -4.74
C LEU A 83 4.26 -6.99 -4.12
N GLN A 84 5.14 -7.97 -4.38
CA GLN A 84 6.51 -7.99 -3.86
C GLN A 84 7.36 -6.83 -4.36
N LYS A 85 7.12 -6.36 -5.59
CA LYS A 85 7.78 -5.20 -6.19
C LYS A 85 7.05 -3.87 -5.93
N SER A 86 6.02 -3.88 -5.11
CA SER A 86 5.22 -2.70 -4.82
C SER A 86 6.00 -1.62 -4.08
N TRP A 87 5.74 -0.38 -4.47
CA TRP A 87 6.31 0.77 -3.79
C TRP A 87 5.54 1.08 -2.50
N LEU A 88 6.28 1.18 -1.40
CA LEU A 88 5.72 1.58 -0.12
C LEU A 88 5.74 3.11 -0.01
N ARG A 89 4.57 3.68 0.21
CA ARG A 89 4.42 5.10 0.46
C ARG A 89 5.26 5.55 1.67
N PRO A 90 5.98 6.67 1.59
CA PRO A 90 6.74 7.18 2.72
C PRO A 90 5.85 7.41 3.95
N ARG A 91 6.43 7.21 5.14
CA ARG A 91 5.72 7.29 6.42
C ARG A 91 6.22 8.41 7.33
N TYR A 92 6.99 9.36 6.79
CA TYR A 92 7.42 10.52 7.57
C TYR A 92 6.24 11.47 7.82
N ASP A 93 6.31 12.17 8.92
CA ASP A 93 5.34 13.21 9.26
C ASP A 93 5.45 14.37 8.26
N GLY A 94 4.32 14.71 7.61
CA GLY A 94 4.26 15.66 6.50
C GLY A 94 4.06 15.05 5.12
N TYR A 95 4.23 13.73 4.93
CA TYR A 95 4.02 13.12 3.62
C TYR A 95 2.59 13.27 3.10
N MET A 96 1.60 13.15 3.97
CA MET A 96 0.18 13.31 3.56
C MET A 96 -0.09 14.72 3.05
N TYR A 97 0.47 15.75 3.70
CA TYR A 97 0.42 17.13 3.21
C TYR A 97 0.99 17.24 1.79
N TYR A 98 2.18 16.67 1.56
CA TYR A 98 2.79 16.66 0.23
C TYR A 98 1.93 15.92 -0.80
N GLN A 99 1.40 14.75 -0.45
CA GLN A 99 0.58 13.93 -1.35
C GLN A 99 -0.64 14.69 -1.87
N ASP A 100 -1.34 15.42 -1.00
CA ASP A 100 -2.53 16.19 -1.35
C ASP A 100 -2.20 17.34 -2.32
N ILE A 101 -1.11 18.07 -2.06
CA ILE A 101 -0.66 19.13 -2.94
C ILE A 101 -0.16 18.57 -4.27
N ALA A 102 0.65 17.50 -4.24
CA ALA A 102 1.16 16.87 -5.46
C ALA A 102 0.02 16.37 -6.36
N GLY A 103 -1.04 15.80 -5.78
CA GLY A 103 -2.24 15.40 -6.51
C GLY A 103 -2.91 16.56 -7.23
N THR A 104 -3.03 17.71 -6.57
CA THR A 104 -3.58 18.94 -7.17
C THR A 104 -2.71 19.47 -8.31
N LEU A 105 -1.39 19.51 -8.13
CA LEU A 105 -0.44 19.97 -9.15
C LEU A 105 -0.50 19.09 -10.42
N VAL A 106 -0.54 17.76 -10.24
CA VAL A 106 -0.69 16.83 -11.35
C VAL A 106 -2.04 17.01 -12.05
N ASN A 107 -3.13 17.21 -11.30
CA ASN A 107 -4.45 17.44 -11.88
C ASN A 107 -4.49 18.70 -12.75
N ASN A 108 -3.93 19.81 -12.29
CA ASN A 108 -3.84 21.06 -13.04
C ASN A 108 -3.02 20.90 -14.32
N PHE A 109 -1.93 20.14 -14.28
CA PHE A 109 -1.15 19.78 -15.47
C PHE A 109 -1.99 18.98 -16.47
N LEU A 110 -2.70 17.96 -16.01
CA LEU A 110 -3.55 17.13 -16.87
C LEU A 110 -4.71 17.90 -17.52
N ARG A 111 -5.15 18.99 -16.89
CA ARG A 111 -6.14 19.92 -17.44
C ARG A 111 -5.53 20.93 -18.41
N GLY A 112 -4.21 20.95 -18.57
CA GLY A 112 -3.51 21.95 -19.40
C GLY A 112 -3.39 23.33 -18.78
N GLU A 113 -3.63 23.46 -17.46
CA GLU A 113 -3.57 24.73 -16.73
C GLU A 113 -2.13 25.14 -16.38
N THR A 114 -1.21 24.18 -16.35
CA THR A 114 0.21 24.39 -16.03
C THR A 114 1.14 23.62 -16.97
N SER A 115 2.40 24.09 -17.10
CA SER A 115 3.41 23.35 -17.86
C SER A 115 4.00 22.21 -17.01
N ILE A 116 4.61 21.23 -17.68
CA ILE A 116 5.29 20.11 -17.02
C ILE A 116 6.44 20.60 -16.13
N ASP A 117 7.23 21.57 -16.61
CA ASP A 117 8.37 22.11 -15.87
C ASP A 117 7.93 22.86 -14.60
N PHE A 118 6.86 23.65 -14.70
CA PHE A 118 6.26 24.30 -13.53
C PHE A 118 5.80 23.26 -12.52
N THR A 119 5.05 22.25 -12.99
CA THR A 119 4.49 21.20 -12.12
C THR A 119 5.59 20.43 -11.38
N ILE A 120 6.64 20.00 -12.09
CA ILE A 120 7.75 19.27 -11.47
C ILE A 120 8.51 20.15 -10.46
N ASN A 121 8.76 21.42 -10.78
CA ASN A 121 9.46 22.33 -9.87
C ASN A 121 8.67 22.62 -8.60
N GLU A 122 7.35 22.85 -8.72
CA GLU A 122 6.51 23.04 -7.53
C GLU A 122 6.36 21.75 -6.72
N MET A 123 6.27 20.58 -7.35
CA MET A 123 6.28 19.31 -6.63
C MET A 123 7.56 19.11 -5.82
N LYS A 124 8.74 19.41 -6.38
CA LYS A 124 10.01 19.34 -5.64
C LYS A 124 10.04 20.29 -4.45
N LYS A 125 9.63 21.52 -4.66
CA LYS A 125 9.58 22.55 -3.61
C LYS A 125 8.62 22.15 -2.47
N GLU A 126 7.43 21.64 -2.78
CA GLU A 126 6.47 21.21 -1.78
C GLU A 126 6.93 19.91 -1.07
N PHE A 127 7.64 19.03 -1.79
CA PHE A 127 8.28 17.87 -1.16
C PHE A 127 9.30 18.30 -0.11
N ASP A 128 10.19 19.21 -0.43
CA ASP A 128 11.20 19.72 0.52
C ASP A 128 10.55 20.40 1.74
N LYS A 129 9.50 21.17 1.54
CA LYS A 129 8.74 21.79 2.63
C LYS A 129 8.08 20.75 3.54
N SER A 130 7.61 19.64 3.00
CA SER A 130 6.85 18.64 3.73
C SER A 130 7.59 18.05 4.93
N PHE A 131 8.93 18.05 4.91
CA PHE A 131 9.77 17.60 6.03
C PHE A 131 9.75 18.54 7.25
N TYR A 132 9.19 19.75 7.10
CA TYR A 132 9.20 20.79 8.13
C TYR A 132 7.79 21.19 8.59
N VAL A 133 6.73 20.70 7.96
CA VAL A 133 5.35 21.13 8.21
C VAL A 133 4.92 20.96 9.67
N ASN A 134 5.39 19.91 10.34
CA ASN A 134 5.00 19.59 11.72
C ASN A 134 6.16 19.74 12.73
N LYS A 135 7.28 20.31 12.32
CA LYS A 135 8.39 20.63 13.24
C LYS A 135 8.14 22.00 13.87
N LYS A 136 7.34 22.01 14.94
CA LYS A 136 7.23 23.12 15.91
C LYS A 136 7.92 22.77 17.19
#